data_e356cc0fb4ff928262600414ba26552a
#
_entry.id   e356cc0fb4ff928262600414ba26552a
#
_cell.length_a   1.000
_cell.length_b   1.000
_cell.length_c   1.000
_cell.angle_alpha   90.00
_cell.angle_beta   90.00
_cell.angle_gamma   90.00
#
_symmetry.space_group_name_H-M   'P 1'
#
loop_
_entity.id
_entity.type
_entity.pdbx_description
1 polymer ?
#
loop_
_entity_poly.entity_id
_entity_poly.type
_entity_poly.pdbx_seq_one_letter_code
_entity_poly.pdbx_strand_id
1 'polypeptide(L)'
;MFSSMIQNLLSSSGQSAAMQRAVQMRNQINTINSQWEPVNKAVINMPTSVGDKKIEPFEKVLQSGARVKFGDLLTNPATKVNAQLYTNKAAGFVNTNISGKAKIKELITKVSQKHGVDEKLVNALVNQESGFNPNAKSKVGAMGLMQLMPATAKGLGVTNPMDPEQNVEGGVKYLKSMLDRYNGNIILALAAYNAGPGAVDKYDGVPPYKETQNYVKSILSNYL
;
A
#
# COMPACT_ATOMS: atom_id res chain seq x y z
N MET A 1 -23.14 4.73 -13.46
CA MET A 1 -22.14 5.65 -14.04
C MET A 1 -20.71 5.05 -14.09
N PHE A 2 -20.22 4.40 -13.03
CA PHE A 2 -18.87 3.80 -13.00
C PHE A 2 -18.61 2.72 -14.07
N SER A 3 -19.59 1.85 -14.33
CA SER A 3 -19.44 0.72 -15.25
C SER A 3 -19.24 1.16 -16.70
N SER A 4 -19.89 2.24 -17.14
CA SER A 4 -19.75 2.79 -18.49
C SER A 4 -18.40 3.48 -18.71
N MET A 5 -17.85 4.09 -17.66
CA MET A 5 -16.53 4.74 -17.73
C MET A 5 -15.41 3.71 -17.89
N ILE A 6 -15.50 2.59 -17.16
CA ILE A 6 -14.53 1.48 -17.25
C ILE A 6 -14.65 0.78 -18.62
N GLN A 7 -15.87 0.60 -19.15
CA GLN A 7 -16.06 0.03 -20.49
C GLN A 7 -15.47 0.90 -21.59
N ASN A 8 -15.64 2.23 -21.50
CA ASN A 8 -15.02 3.15 -22.45
C ASN A 8 -13.48 3.15 -22.37
N LEU A 9 -12.93 2.99 -21.16
CA LEU A 9 -11.48 2.84 -20.95
C LEU A 9 -10.93 1.55 -21.55
N LEU A 10 -11.68 0.46 -21.53
CA LEU A 10 -11.26 -0.85 -22.06
C LEU A 10 -11.46 -0.96 -23.59
N SER A 11 -12.37 -0.19 -24.19
CA SER A 11 -12.74 -0.30 -25.61
C SER A 11 -11.95 0.61 -26.54
N SER A 12 -11.18 1.57 -26.02
CA SER A 12 -10.41 2.48 -26.86
C SER A 12 -8.97 2.01 -27.00
N SER A 13 -8.72 1.21 -28.02
CA SER A 13 -7.41 0.83 -28.51
C SER A 13 -6.81 1.99 -29.32
N GLY A 14 -5.71 2.55 -28.84
CA GLY A 14 -4.92 3.54 -29.56
C GLY A 14 -3.89 4.20 -28.64
N GLN A 15 -2.61 4.16 -29.03
CA GLN A 15 -1.50 4.73 -28.24
C GLN A 15 -1.72 6.21 -27.87
N SER A 16 -2.34 7.02 -28.74
CA SER A 16 -2.61 8.44 -28.45
C SER A 16 -3.67 8.63 -27.37
N ALA A 17 -4.71 7.81 -27.36
CA ALA A 17 -5.77 7.86 -26.36
C ALA A 17 -5.29 7.33 -24.99
N ALA A 18 -4.43 6.32 -24.98
CA ALA A 18 -3.81 5.81 -23.76
C ALA A 18 -2.87 6.86 -23.13
N MET A 19 -2.10 7.58 -23.95
CA MET A 19 -1.20 8.63 -23.50
C MET A 19 -1.94 9.86 -22.94
N GLN A 20 -3.02 10.28 -23.58
CA GLN A 20 -3.87 11.37 -23.08
C GLN A 20 -4.53 11.01 -21.73
N ARG A 21 -4.91 9.76 -21.54
CA ARG A 21 -5.51 9.28 -20.28
C ARG A 21 -4.48 9.11 -19.16
N ALA A 22 -3.27 8.68 -19.49
CA ALA A 22 -2.16 8.64 -18.51
C ALA A 22 -1.84 10.06 -18.01
N VAL A 23 -1.89 11.07 -18.89
CA VAL A 23 -1.74 12.48 -18.54
C VAL A 23 -2.91 12.96 -17.67
N GLN A 24 -4.14 12.60 -17.99
CA GLN A 24 -5.32 12.94 -17.19
C GLN A 24 -5.29 12.29 -15.80
N MET A 25 -4.93 11.00 -15.70
CA MET A 25 -4.73 10.33 -14.42
C MET A 25 -3.58 10.96 -13.61
N ARG A 26 -2.46 11.28 -14.25
CA ARG A 26 -1.34 11.97 -13.58
C ARG A 26 -1.78 13.33 -13.04
N ASN A 27 -2.58 14.08 -13.79
CA ASN A 27 -3.12 15.36 -13.35
C ASN A 27 -4.11 15.21 -12.20
N GLN A 28 -4.97 14.17 -12.21
CA GLN A 28 -5.85 13.86 -11.08
C GLN A 28 -5.06 13.44 -9.83
N ILE A 29 -4.03 12.61 -9.98
CA ILE A 29 -3.13 12.21 -8.87
C ILE A 29 -2.39 13.42 -8.32
N ASN A 30 -1.90 14.31 -9.17
CA ASN A 30 -1.23 15.54 -8.75
C ASN A 30 -2.21 16.50 -8.04
N THR A 31 -3.46 16.58 -8.47
CA THR A 31 -4.51 17.37 -7.81
C THR A 31 -4.86 16.79 -6.43
N ILE A 32 -4.93 15.47 -6.32
CA ILE A 32 -5.13 14.79 -5.03
C ILE A 32 -3.92 14.99 -4.12
N ASN A 33 -2.71 14.85 -4.63
CA ASN A 33 -1.48 15.07 -3.86
C ASN A 33 -1.27 16.54 -3.46
N SER A 34 -1.74 17.51 -4.26
CA SER A 34 -1.68 18.93 -3.89
C SER A 34 -2.70 19.33 -2.82
N GLN A 35 -3.77 18.55 -2.63
CA GLN A 35 -4.73 18.70 -1.54
C GLN A 35 -4.29 18.02 -0.24
N TRP A 36 -3.24 17.20 -0.29
CA TRP A 36 -2.59 16.65 0.90
C TRP A 36 -1.55 17.63 1.41
N GLU A 37 -1.98 18.67 2.09
CA GLU A 37 -1.10 19.39 3.03
C GLU A 37 -0.59 18.35 4.05
N PRO A 38 0.73 18.25 4.27
CA PRO A 38 1.22 17.37 5.32
C PRO A 38 0.60 17.84 6.64
N VAL A 39 -0.07 16.92 7.34
CA VAL A 39 -0.73 17.13 8.64
C VAL A 39 0.30 17.51 9.75
N ASN A 40 1.47 18.00 9.39
CA ASN A 40 2.52 18.48 10.27
C ASN A 40 2.30 19.94 10.75
N LYS A 41 1.17 20.58 10.44
CA LYS A 41 0.80 21.90 10.97
C LYS A 41 -0.48 21.93 11.79
N ALA A 42 -1.04 20.80 12.21
CA ALA A 42 -1.87 20.80 13.38
C ALA A 42 -0.94 20.95 14.60
N VAL A 43 -0.49 22.15 14.83
CA VAL A 43 -0.06 22.57 16.17
C VAL A 43 -1.25 22.30 17.07
N ILE A 44 -1.17 21.18 17.79
CA ILE A 44 -2.07 20.89 18.89
C ILE A 44 -1.86 22.06 19.84
N ASN A 45 -2.84 22.95 19.95
CA ASN A 45 -2.92 23.94 21.01
C ASN A 45 -3.08 23.16 22.33
N MET A 46 -1.96 22.69 22.85
CA MET A 46 -1.90 22.18 24.20
C MET A 46 -1.88 23.37 25.15
N PRO A 47 -2.67 23.35 26.23
CA PRO A 47 -2.56 24.37 27.26
C PRO A 47 -1.15 24.39 27.81
N THR A 48 -0.49 25.56 27.71
CA THR A 48 0.90 25.77 28.14
C THR A 48 1.06 25.92 29.64
N SER A 49 -0.01 25.75 30.42
CA SER A 49 0.05 25.84 31.88
C SER A 49 -1.02 24.98 32.53
N VAL A 50 -0.66 24.15 33.48
CA VAL A 50 -1.53 23.53 34.47
C VAL A 50 -0.95 23.93 35.84
N GLY A 51 -1.57 24.94 36.49
CA GLY A 51 -1.03 25.56 37.70
C GLY A 51 0.24 26.33 37.40
N ASP A 52 0.71 27.11 38.31
CA ASP A 52 1.84 28.09 38.21
C ASP A 52 3.22 27.52 37.80
N LYS A 53 3.30 26.41 37.07
CA LYS A 53 4.54 25.86 36.55
C LYS A 53 4.48 25.73 35.01
N LYS A 54 5.40 26.50 34.38
CA LYS A 54 5.70 26.48 32.96
C LYS A 54 6.20 25.08 32.55
N ILE A 55 5.51 24.37 31.66
CA ILE A 55 5.92 23.07 31.16
C ILE A 55 6.85 23.32 29.96
N GLU A 56 8.13 22.93 30.10
CA GLU A 56 9.10 22.99 29.00
C GLU A 56 8.75 21.94 27.92
N PRO A 57 8.86 22.28 26.61
CA PRO A 57 8.61 21.35 25.53
C PRO A 57 9.56 20.15 25.57
N PHE A 58 9.07 18.96 25.30
CA PHE A 58 9.80 17.69 25.32
C PHE A 58 11.08 17.71 24.45
N GLU A 59 11.07 18.43 23.34
CA GLU A 59 12.25 18.63 22.49
C GLU A 59 13.42 19.29 23.20
N LYS A 60 13.15 20.21 24.14
CA LYS A 60 14.21 20.89 24.91
C LYS A 60 14.85 19.96 25.94
N VAL A 61 14.07 18.99 26.47
CA VAL A 61 14.55 17.97 27.41
C VAL A 61 15.47 16.97 26.71
N LEU A 62 15.16 16.60 25.45
CA LEU A 62 16.00 15.71 24.64
C LEU A 62 17.33 16.34 24.22
N GLN A 63 17.36 17.66 23.98
CA GLN A 63 18.60 18.37 23.61
C GLN A 63 19.54 18.63 24.78
N SER A 64 19.05 18.60 26.04
CA SER A 64 19.85 18.87 27.21
C SER A 64 20.74 17.70 27.68
N GLY A 65 20.64 16.51 27.05
CA GLY A 65 21.45 15.35 27.41
C GLY A 65 21.23 14.81 28.83
N ALA A 66 20.22 15.30 29.54
CA ALA A 66 19.91 14.87 30.89
C ALA A 66 19.39 13.43 30.91
N ARG A 67 20.17 12.51 31.47
CA ARG A 67 19.73 11.13 31.77
C ARG A 67 18.67 11.19 32.86
N VAL A 68 17.40 11.22 32.49
CA VAL A 68 16.29 11.04 33.42
C VAL A 68 16.18 9.55 33.73
N LYS A 69 16.39 9.15 34.99
CA LYS A 69 16.20 7.76 35.41
C LYS A 69 14.70 7.42 35.34
N PHE A 70 14.36 6.30 34.74
CA PHE A 70 12.98 5.85 34.54
C PHE A 70 12.17 5.77 35.86
N GLY A 71 12.83 5.63 37.00
CA GLY A 71 12.21 5.65 38.35
C GLY A 71 11.66 7.03 38.75
N ASP A 72 12.27 8.12 38.30
CA ASP A 72 11.88 9.47 38.71
C ASP A 72 10.60 9.97 37.96
N LEU A 73 10.26 9.32 36.87
CA LEU A 73 9.04 9.57 36.09
C LEU A 73 7.76 9.01 36.77
N LEU A 74 7.91 8.07 37.71
CA LEU A 74 6.78 7.38 38.32
C LEU A 74 6.30 8.02 39.65
N THR A 75 7.05 8.98 40.19
CA THR A 75 6.77 9.57 41.50
C THR A 75 6.01 10.89 41.49
N ASN A 76 5.88 11.52 40.31
CA ASN A 76 5.18 12.82 40.18
C ASN A 76 3.74 12.60 39.71
N PRO A 77 2.70 13.05 40.48
CA PRO A 77 1.30 12.85 40.10
C PRO A 77 0.92 13.48 38.75
N ALA A 78 1.56 14.55 38.31
CA ALA A 78 1.33 15.14 36.99
C ALA A 78 1.89 14.29 35.81
N THR A 79 2.94 13.50 36.08
CA THR A 79 3.49 12.55 35.10
C THR A 79 2.74 11.24 35.04
N LYS A 80 2.04 10.81 36.11
CA LYS A 80 1.17 9.62 36.11
C LYS A 80 0.05 9.70 35.08
N VAL A 81 -0.59 10.85 34.95
CA VAL A 81 -1.69 11.04 33.98
C VAL A 81 -1.15 11.00 32.53
N ASN A 82 0.02 11.59 32.29
CA ASN A 82 0.66 11.54 30.99
C ASN A 82 1.28 10.16 30.70
N ALA A 83 1.86 9.49 31.69
CA ALA A 83 2.39 8.13 31.54
C ALA A 83 1.28 7.13 31.17
N GLN A 84 0.07 7.28 31.72
CA GLN A 84 -1.09 6.45 31.35
C GLN A 84 -1.51 6.70 29.90
N LEU A 85 -1.43 7.95 29.41
CA LEU A 85 -1.73 8.28 28.00
C LEU A 85 -0.67 7.70 27.05
N TYR A 86 0.61 7.74 27.46
CA TYR A 86 1.71 7.19 26.67
C TYR A 86 1.76 5.67 26.74
N THR A 87 1.44 5.05 27.88
CA THR A 87 1.31 3.59 27.98
C THR A 87 0.10 3.07 27.21
N ASN A 88 -1.02 3.80 27.19
CA ASN A 88 -2.17 3.44 26.34
C ASN A 88 -1.89 3.65 24.86
N LYS A 89 -1.09 4.64 24.49
CA LYS A 89 -0.64 4.86 23.11
C LYS A 89 0.47 3.89 22.72
N ALA A 90 1.42 3.59 23.62
CA ALA A 90 2.44 2.55 23.43
C ALA A 90 1.87 1.13 23.54
N ALA A 91 0.88 0.89 24.43
CA ALA A 91 0.15 -0.38 24.50
C ALA A 91 -0.73 -0.61 23.26
N GLY A 92 -1.17 0.45 22.56
CA GLY A 92 -1.74 0.37 21.22
C GLY A 92 -0.76 -0.16 20.17
N PHE A 93 0.54 0.00 20.39
CA PHE A 93 1.60 -0.58 19.55
C PHE A 93 2.02 -2.01 19.96
N VAL A 94 1.58 -2.52 21.10
CA VAL A 94 1.95 -3.85 21.61
C VAL A 94 0.73 -4.76 21.79
N ASN A 95 -0.40 -4.44 21.17
CA ASN A 95 -1.49 -5.40 21.11
C ASN A 95 -1.17 -6.44 20.03
N THR A 96 -0.46 -7.49 20.44
CA THR A 96 0.00 -8.62 19.64
C THR A 96 -1.12 -9.50 19.06
N ASN A 97 -2.38 -9.07 19.15
CA ASN A 97 -3.53 -9.63 18.44
C ASN A 97 -3.93 -8.80 17.20
N ILE A 98 -2.94 -8.28 16.47
CA ILE A 98 -3.20 -7.79 15.11
C ILE A 98 -3.66 -9.00 14.30
N SER A 99 -4.88 -8.94 13.76
CA SER A 99 -5.41 -9.99 12.90
C SER A 99 -4.40 -10.27 11.76
N GLY A 100 -4.28 -11.53 11.34
CA GLY A 100 -3.35 -11.90 10.27
C GLY A 100 -3.48 -10.99 9.03
N LYS A 101 -4.70 -10.55 8.71
CA LYS A 101 -4.98 -9.60 7.63
C LYS A 101 -4.36 -8.21 7.88
N ALA A 102 -4.35 -7.74 9.13
CA ALA A 102 -3.75 -6.44 9.45
C ALA A 102 -2.22 -6.47 9.31
N LYS A 103 -1.57 -7.57 9.72
CA LYS A 103 -0.13 -7.79 9.49
C LYS A 103 0.23 -7.81 8.01
N ILE A 104 -0.62 -8.44 7.19
CA ILE A 104 -0.44 -8.48 5.74
C ILE A 104 -0.57 -7.06 5.15
N LYS A 105 -1.53 -6.26 5.59
CA LYS A 105 -1.67 -4.88 5.13
C LYS A 105 -0.47 -4.01 5.51
N GLU A 106 0.05 -4.14 6.72
CA GLU A 106 1.27 -3.45 7.14
C GLU A 106 2.49 -3.85 6.28
N LEU A 107 2.63 -5.15 5.97
CA LEU A 107 3.64 -5.63 5.04
C LEU A 107 3.47 -5.02 3.64
N ILE A 108 2.24 -4.97 3.13
CA ILE A 108 1.94 -4.35 1.83
C ILE A 108 2.34 -2.87 1.84
N THR A 109 1.99 -2.10 2.88
CA THR A 109 2.39 -0.70 3.03
C THR A 109 3.90 -0.54 2.92
N LYS A 110 4.65 -1.32 3.71
CA LYS A 110 6.13 -1.28 3.74
C LYS A 110 6.74 -1.59 2.36
N VAL A 111 6.27 -2.65 1.71
CA VAL A 111 6.82 -3.09 0.42
C VAL A 111 6.41 -2.14 -0.72
N SER A 112 5.17 -1.63 -0.70
CA SER A 112 4.69 -0.65 -1.68
C SER A 112 5.51 0.63 -1.64
N GLN A 113 5.79 1.17 -0.44
CA GLN A 113 6.66 2.32 -0.25
C GLN A 113 8.08 2.07 -0.75
N LYS A 114 8.64 0.91 -0.43
CA LYS A 114 10.00 0.51 -0.87
C LYS A 114 10.14 0.51 -2.39
N HIS A 115 9.09 0.07 -3.11
CA HIS A 115 9.12 -0.04 -4.58
C HIS A 115 8.46 1.13 -5.32
N GLY A 116 7.92 2.12 -4.60
CA GLY A 116 7.22 3.26 -5.21
C GLY A 116 5.96 2.87 -5.96
N VAL A 117 5.22 1.87 -5.45
CA VAL A 117 3.92 1.43 -5.99
C VAL A 117 2.81 1.90 -5.06
N ASP A 118 1.69 2.33 -5.63
CA ASP A 118 0.54 2.74 -4.84
C ASP A 118 0.01 1.58 -3.96
N GLU A 119 0.00 1.81 -2.66
CA GLU A 119 -0.46 0.84 -1.66
C GLU A 119 -1.92 0.40 -1.89
N LYS A 120 -2.80 1.32 -2.29
CA LYS A 120 -4.20 0.98 -2.56
C LYS A 120 -4.31 0.01 -3.74
N LEU A 121 -3.49 0.22 -4.79
CA LEU A 121 -3.44 -0.67 -5.93
C LEU A 121 -2.97 -2.07 -5.52
N VAL A 122 -1.92 -2.17 -4.71
CA VAL A 122 -1.42 -3.46 -4.22
C VAL A 122 -2.44 -4.14 -3.33
N ASN A 123 -3.13 -3.41 -2.44
CA ASN A 123 -4.20 -3.97 -1.61
C ASN A 123 -5.36 -4.51 -2.45
N ALA A 124 -5.79 -3.78 -3.48
CA ALA A 124 -6.85 -4.23 -4.39
C ALA A 124 -6.44 -5.48 -5.16
N LEU A 125 -5.18 -5.56 -5.60
CA LEU A 125 -4.63 -6.71 -6.30
C LEU A 125 -4.55 -7.93 -5.36
N VAL A 126 -3.98 -7.80 -4.16
CA VAL A 126 -3.91 -8.91 -3.18
C VAL A 126 -5.30 -9.40 -2.79
N ASN A 127 -6.27 -8.49 -2.68
CA ASN A 127 -7.66 -8.90 -2.43
C ASN A 127 -8.23 -9.75 -3.58
N GLN A 128 -7.95 -9.38 -4.82
CA GLN A 128 -8.38 -10.12 -6.02
C GLN A 128 -7.68 -11.49 -6.14
N GLU A 129 -6.38 -11.55 -5.84
CA GLU A 129 -5.57 -12.76 -6.00
C GLU A 129 -5.85 -13.83 -4.94
N SER A 130 -5.95 -13.42 -3.68
CA SER A 130 -6.00 -14.37 -2.56
C SER A 130 -7.03 -14.06 -1.48
N GLY A 131 -7.70 -12.89 -1.54
CA GLY A 131 -8.50 -12.41 -0.41
C GLY A 131 -7.68 -12.20 0.87
N PHE A 132 -6.39 -11.91 0.74
CA PHE A 132 -5.40 -11.83 1.83
C PHE A 132 -5.09 -13.18 2.50
N ASN A 133 -5.28 -14.30 1.80
CA ASN A 133 -4.91 -15.63 2.30
C ASN A 133 -3.47 -15.97 1.87
N PRO A 134 -2.48 -16.03 2.80
CA PRO A 134 -1.10 -16.34 2.45
C PRO A 134 -0.89 -17.77 1.97
N ASN A 135 -1.83 -18.67 2.28
CA ASN A 135 -1.78 -20.08 1.90
C ASN A 135 -2.60 -20.38 0.63
N ALA A 136 -3.03 -19.35 -0.10
CA ALA A 136 -3.80 -19.54 -1.32
C ALA A 136 -2.98 -20.27 -2.38
N LYS A 137 -3.62 -21.27 -3.03
CA LYS A 137 -3.04 -22.02 -4.14
C LYS A 137 -4.09 -22.23 -5.21
N SER A 138 -3.81 -21.84 -6.44
CA SER A 138 -4.71 -22.06 -7.56
C SER A 138 -4.56 -23.47 -8.14
N LYS A 139 -5.55 -23.89 -8.92
CA LYS A 139 -5.52 -25.17 -9.65
C LYS A 139 -4.36 -25.24 -10.66
N VAL A 140 -3.93 -24.12 -11.18
CA VAL A 140 -2.83 -24.01 -12.15
C VAL A 140 -1.46 -23.79 -11.50
N GLY A 141 -1.40 -23.76 -10.17
CA GLY A 141 -0.15 -23.71 -9.41
C GLY A 141 0.31 -22.31 -9.01
N ALA A 142 -0.49 -21.27 -9.16
CA ALA A 142 -0.20 -19.96 -8.58
C ALA A 142 -0.28 -20.01 -7.05
N MET A 143 0.60 -19.29 -6.34
CA MET A 143 0.81 -19.45 -4.90
C MET A 143 0.90 -18.12 -4.15
N GLY A 144 0.36 -18.11 -2.92
CA GLY A 144 0.50 -17.07 -1.92
C GLY A 144 -0.39 -15.86 -2.14
N LEU A 145 -0.08 -14.77 -1.43
CA LEU A 145 -0.89 -13.54 -1.38
C LEU A 145 -1.11 -12.89 -2.74
N MET A 146 -0.09 -12.89 -3.60
CA MET A 146 -0.12 -12.27 -4.93
C MET A 146 -0.12 -13.31 -6.07
N GLN A 147 -0.44 -14.57 -5.76
CA GLN A 147 -0.62 -15.66 -6.71
C GLN A 147 0.50 -15.77 -7.76
N LEU A 148 1.74 -15.84 -7.30
CA LEU A 148 2.88 -15.99 -8.20
C LEU A 148 2.94 -17.40 -8.79
N MET A 149 3.06 -17.49 -10.11
CA MET A 149 3.37 -18.76 -10.79
C MET A 149 4.79 -19.21 -10.45
N PRO A 150 5.08 -20.52 -10.36
CA PRO A 150 6.39 -21.03 -9.96
C PRO A 150 7.56 -20.46 -10.78
N ALA A 151 7.41 -20.36 -12.09
CA ALA A 151 8.44 -19.79 -12.96
C ALA A 151 8.67 -18.31 -12.69
N THR A 152 7.58 -17.54 -12.46
CA THR A 152 7.65 -16.12 -12.11
C THR A 152 8.31 -15.93 -10.75
N ALA A 153 7.90 -16.69 -9.72
CA ALA A 153 8.50 -16.65 -8.40
C ALA A 153 10.01 -16.89 -8.45
N LYS A 154 10.43 -17.94 -9.18
CA LYS A 154 11.85 -18.26 -9.39
C LYS A 154 12.61 -17.10 -10.06
N GLY A 155 12.06 -16.51 -11.11
CA GLY A 155 12.65 -15.37 -11.82
C GLY A 155 12.78 -14.12 -10.97
N LEU A 156 11.91 -13.95 -9.96
CA LEU A 156 11.93 -12.84 -9.00
C LEU A 156 12.81 -13.10 -7.76
N GLY A 157 13.41 -14.29 -7.65
CA GLY A 157 14.22 -14.69 -6.50
C GLY A 157 13.39 -15.12 -5.28
N VAL A 158 12.10 -15.41 -5.45
CA VAL A 158 11.22 -15.91 -4.40
C VAL A 158 11.47 -17.40 -4.22
N THR A 159 12.07 -17.79 -3.11
CA THR A 159 12.42 -19.19 -2.80
C THR A 159 11.27 -19.94 -2.13
N ASN A 160 10.45 -19.24 -1.36
CA ASN A 160 9.22 -19.77 -0.74
C ASN A 160 8.02 -18.88 -1.08
N PRO A 161 7.24 -19.22 -2.12
CA PRO A 161 6.06 -18.43 -2.50
C PRO A 161 4.91 -18.43 -1.48
N MET A 162 4.95 -19.30 -0.46
CA MET A 162 3.98 -19.33 0.65
C MET A 162 4.41 -18.43 1.82
N ASP A 163 5.64 -17.95 1.81
CA ASP A 163 6.10 -16.95 2.76
C ASP A 163 5.52 -15.58 2.38
N PRO A 164 4.75 -14.93 3.29
CA PRO A 164 4.09 -13.66 2.98
C PRO A 164 5.04 -12.55 2.56
N GLU A 165 6.21 -12.44 3.21
CA GLU A 165 7.18 -11.37 2.94
C GLU A 165 7.79 -11.55 1.55
N GLN A 166 8.26 -12.76 1.23
CA GLN A 166 8.84 -13.06 -0.08
C GLN A 166 7.80 -12.93 -1.19
N ASN A 167 6.57 -13.38 -0.94
CA ASN A 167 5.50 -13.34 -1.94
C ASN A 167 5.09 -11.90 -2.27
N VAL A 168 4.86 -11.05 -1.26
CA VAL A 168 4.51 -9.64 -1.45
C VAL A 168 5.68 -8.87 -2.08
N GLU A 169 6.91 -9.09 -1.61
CA GLU A 169 8.10 -8.47 -2.20
C GLU A 169 8.24 -8.81 -3.69
N GLY A 170 8.14 -10.09 -4.05
CA GLY A 170 8.22 -10.54 -5.44
C GLY A 170 7.04 -10.04 -6.29
N GLY A 171 5.83 -10.13 -5.76
CA GLY A 171 4.62 -9.69 -6.48
C GLY A 171 4.58 -8.20 -6.75
N VAL A 172 5.01 -7.36 -5.78
CA VAL A 172 5.09 -5.91 -5.96
C VAL A 172 6.19 -5.55 -6.95
N LYS A 173 7.35 -6.23 -6.94
CA LYS A 173 8.38 -6.07 -7.97
C LYS A 173 7.85 -6.40 -9.36
N TYR A 174 7.09 -7.48 -9.49
CA TYR A 174 6.49 -7.87 -10.76
C TYR A 174 5.46 -6.84 -11.24
N LEU A 175 4.58 -6.39 -10.35
CA LEU A 175 3.63 -5.32 -10.67
C LEU A 175 4.36 -4.03 -11.08
N LYS A 176 5.41 -3.64 -10.36
CA LYS A 176 6.24 -2.48 -10.71
C LYS A 176 6.82 -2.61 -12.10
N SER A 177 7.38 -3.78 -12.45
CA SER A 177 7.93 -4.01 -13.78
C SER A 177 6.88 -3.91 -14.90
N MET A 178 5.62 -4.32 -14.62
CA MET A 178 4.52 -4.12 -15.56
C MET A 178 4.11 -2.65 -15.67
N LEU A 179 4.05 -1.94 -14.55
CA LEU A 179 3.79 -0.50 -14.56
C LEU A 179 4.85 0.27 -15.37
N ASP A 180 6.12 -0.07 -15.18
CA ASP A 180 7.22 0.55 -15.93
C ASP A 180 7.16 0.23 -17.41
N ARG A 181 6.90 -1.04 -17.77
CA ARG A 181 6.75 -1.48 -19.16
C ARG A 181 5.66 -0.71 -19.91
N TYR A 182 4.56 -0.42 -19.24
CA TYR A 182 3.41 0.26 -19.85
C TYR A 182 3.28 1.74 -19.44
N ASN A 183 4.40 2.40 -19.13
CA ASN A 183 4.47 3.84 -18.83
C ASN A 183 3.47 4.30 -17.76
N GLY A 184 3.28 3.50 -16.70
CA GLY A 184 2.35 3.77 -15.60
C GLY A 184 0.88 3.52 -15.93
N ASN A 185 0.56 2.92 -17.07
CA ASN A 185 -0.81 2.55 -17.40
C ASN A 185 -1.26 1.36 -16.56
N ILE A 186 -2.03 1.64 -15.50
CA ILE A 186 -2.50 0.65 -14.54
C ILE A 186 -3.33 -0.45 -15.22
N ILE A 187 -4.16 -0.11 -16.19
CA ILE A 187 -5.03 -1.07 -16.90
C ILE A 187 -4.19 -2.11 -17.64
N LEU A 188 -3.19 -1.65 -18.40
CA LEU A 188 -2.31 -2.54 -19.15
C LEU A 188 -1.39 -3.33 -18.21
N ALA A 189 -0.91 -2.71 -17.14
CA ALA A 189 -0.08 -3.38 -16.13
C ALA A 189 -0.84 -4.52 -15.43
N LEU A 190 -2.10 -4.31 -15.04
CA LEU A 190 -2.95 -5.34 -14.45
C LEU A 190 -3.28 -6.44 -15.44
N ALA A 191 -3.57 -6.09 -16.69
CA ALA A 191 -3.80 -7.08 -17.75
C ALA A 191 -2.56 -7.94 -18.00
N ALA A 192 -1.37 -7.31 -17.98
CA ALA A 192 -0.10 -8.01 -18.14
C ALA A 192 0.27 -8.85 -16.92
N TYR A 193 -0.08 -8.40 -15.73
CA TYR A 193 0.09 -9.19 -14.51
C TYR A 193 -0.67 -10.52 -14.58
N ASN A 194 -1.92 -10.48 -15.05
CA ASN A 194 -2.80 -11.65 -15.15
C ASN A 194 -2.51 -12.51 -16.39
N ALA A 195 -2.48 -11.89 -17.60
CA ALA A 195 -2.38 -12.62 -18.86
C ALA A 195 -0.95 -12.75 -19.40
N GLY A 196 0.01 -12.11 -18.74
CA GLY A 196 1.38 -11.97 -19.23
C GLY A 196 1.56 -10.80 -20.20
N PRO A 197 2.75 -10.14 -20.20
CA PRO A 197 3.02 -8.99 -21.06
C PRO A 197 2.96 -9.35 -22.56
N GLY A 198 3.36 -10.57 -22.94
CA GLY A 198 3.28 -11.01 -24.35
C GLY A 198 1.85 -11.03 -24.91
N ALA A 199 0.83 -11.28 -24.07
CA ALA A 199 -0.56 -11.19 -24.51
C ALA A 199 -0.98 -9.74 -24.71
N VAL A 200 -0.60 -8.83 -23.80
CA VAL A 200 -0.90 -7.39 -23.93
C VAL A 200 -0.21 -6.80 -25.16
N ASP A 201 1.04 -7.13 -25.41
CA ASP A 201 1.79 -6.68 -26.57
C ASP A 201 1.17 -7.20 -27.89
N LYS A 202 0.76 -8.48 -27.91
CA LYS A 202 0.13 -9.11 -29.09
C LYS A 202 -1.16 -8.42 -29.49
N TYR A 203 -1.96 -7.99 -28.51
CA TYR A 203 -3.27 -7.36 -28.77
C TYR A 203 -3.23 -5.83 -28.75
N ASP A 204 -2.04 -5.24 -28.56
CA ASP A 204 -1.85 -3.79 -28.40
C ASP A 204 -2.84 -3.17 -27.40
N GLY A 205 -3.09 -3.92 -26.29
CA GLY A 205 -4.06 -3.53 -25.28
C GLY A 205 -4.48 -4.68 -24.36
N VAL A 206 -5.61 -4.50 -23.68
CA VAL A 206 -6.18 -5.57 -22.85
C VAL A 206 -6.63 -6.71 -23.76
N PRO A 207 -6.08 -7.94 -23.58
CA PRO A 207 -6.47 -9.08 -24.38
C PRO A 207 -7.99 -9.36 -24.30
N PRO A 208 -8.62 -9.87 -25.37
CA PRO A 208 -10.06 -10.17 -25.38
C PRO A 208 -10.42 -11.43 -24.58
N TYR A 209 -9.69 -11.69 -23.51
CA TYR A 209 -9.95 -12.78 -22.57
C TYR A 209 -10.93 -12.31 -21.50
N LYS A 210 -12.09 -12.95 -21.39
CA LYS A 210 -13.11 -12.60 -20.38
C LYS A 210 -12.55 -12.58 -18.96
N GLU A 211 -11.67 -13.54 -18.63
CA GLU A 211 -11.00 -13.60 -17.34
C GLU A 211 -10.18 -12.34 -17.06
N THR A 212 -9.28 -11.98 -17.99
CA THR A 212 -8.42 -10.80 -17.83
C THR A 212 -9.22 -9.50 -17.77
N GLN A 213 -10.24 -9.36 -18.61
CA GLN A 213 -11.12 -8.18 -18.58
C GLN A 213 -11.87 -8.04 -17.26
N ASN A 214 -12.39 -9.14 -16.73
CA ASN A 214 -13.07 -9.15 -15.43
C ASN A 214 -12.09 -8.91 -14.27
N TYR A 215 -10.89 -9.47 -14.34
CA TYR A 215 -9.82 -9.24 -13.39
C TYR A 215 -9.47 -7.76 -13.27
N VAL A 216 -9.19 -7.10 -14.39
CA VAL A 216 -8.89 -5.67 -14.43
C VAL A 216 -10.06 -4.85 -13.87
N LYS A 217 -11.30 -5.14 -14.28
CA LYS A 217 -12.51 -4.44 -13.77
C LYS A 217 -12.66 -4.59 -12.26
N SER A 218 -12.48 -5.80 -11.75
CA SER A 218 -12.63 -6.08 -10.32
C SER A 218 -11.61 -5.30 -9.48
N ILE A 219 -10.33 -5.28 -9.90
CA ILE A 219 -9.28 -4.55 -9.19
C ILE A 219 -9.55 -3.04 -9.24
N LEU A 220 -9.88 -2.48 -10.41
CA LEU A 220 -10.17 -1.05 -10.54
C LEU A 220 -11.39 -0.62 -9.71
N SER A 221 -12.41 -1.46 -9.59
CA SER A 221 -13.58 -1.18 -8.75
C SER A 221 -13.26 -1.13 -7.25
N ASN A 222 -12.20 -1.81 -6.81
CA ASN A 222 -11.73 -1.80 -5.42
C ASN A 222 -10.63 -0.75 -5.17
N TYR A 223 -9.99 -0.26 -6.23
CA TYR A 223 -8.91 0.72 -6.17
C TYR A 223 -9.41 2.16 -6.18
N LEU A 224 -10.44 2.48 -6.98
CA LEU A 224 -11.02 3.82 -7.18
C LEU A 224 -12.13 4.11 -6.18
#